data_f71dee339c831c3472baa0b7aa695073
#
_entry.id   f71dee339c831c3472baa0b7aa695073
#
_cell.length_a   1.000
_cell.length_b   1.000
_cell.length_c   1.000
_cell.angle_alpha   90.00
_cell.angle_beta   90.00
_cell.angle_gamma   90.00
#
_symmetry.space_group_name_H-M   'P 1'
#
loop_
_entity.id
_entity.type
_entity.pdbx_description
1 polymer ?
#
loop_
_entity_poly.entity_id
_entity_poly.type
_entity_poly.pdbx_seq_one_letter_code
_entity_poly.pdbx_strand_id
1 'polypeptide(L)'
;MLFQYLSVILDSILILEYMSMDEQLKTAYKQAIQDPCANLDKLSHLTPVLAEDGEPYCIDGSKCVVFKMQDPESGKYYALKCFAEIPDSSEKLRYKLIADELVMVDSPYFVHMRFIEDEIQAEISYPEDRLPVLLMDWVDGETLVEYLAANYQYTFTMSILCYRFCKMAAWLHIQEFAHGDITPSHIMVRPDGTLTLIGYDGMFIPSMKGSLSSALLSSEFCHPKRKIDEFDEHIDDFSLISIALSLKAISLDPSLFDSYGSPERLLFTKEDYCKPEQSKVIASLQQLMYDKEFCSLYSFFMLALVNCNLSLGSLKLFACENPRKLQVDVPEPEKKHRSTSRHKVRYSDDGRKFFGCNYMRCRHYVINEGVRIICDKAFYGWDNLESIEIPSSVEVIGDFEFWRCRVLDKVIIPE
;
A
#
# COMPACT_ATOMS: atom_id res chain seq x y z
N MET A 1 -36.02 28.53 29.29
CA MET A 1 -34.85 28.67 28.42
C MET A 1 -33.52 28.50 29.15
N LEU A 2 -33.25 29.25 30.26
CA LEU A 2 -31.98 29.09 30.99
C LEU A 2 -31.77 27.69 31.60
N PHE A 3 -32.83 27.08 32.15
CA PHE A 3 -32.72 25.70 32.72
C PHE A 3 -32.50 24.59 31.69
N GLN A 4 -32.98 24.76 30.48
CA GLN A 4 -32.67 23.79 29.38
C GLN A 4 -31.24 23.93 28.87
N TYR A 5 -30.68 25.15 28.83
CA TYR A 5 -29.27 25.37 28.49
C TYR A 5 -28.33 24.82 29.56
N LEU A 6 -28.66 25.01 30.86
CA LEU A 6 -27.88 24.45 31.95
C LEU A 6 -27.93 22.92 32.02
N SER A 7 -29.06 22.29 31.66
CA SER A 7 -29.19 20.84 31.58
C SER A 7 -28.30 20.26 30.44
N VAL A 8 -28.32 20.87 29.27
CA VAL A 8 -27.50 20.43 28.13
C VAL A 8 -26.00 20.58 28.40
N ILE A 9 -25.60 21.67 29.10
CA ILE A 9 -24.19 21.87 29.50
C ILE A 9 -23.79 20.87 30.59
N LEU A 10 -24.64 20.60 31.58
CA LEU A 10 -24.39 19.59 32.61
C LEU A 10 -24.32 18.17 32.06
N ASP A 11 -25.19 17.81 31.14
CA ASP A 11 -25.16 16.53 30.47
C ASP A 11 -23.90 16.38 29.60
N SER A 12 -23.47 17.46 28.93
CA SER A 12 -22.23 17.45 28.13
C SER A 12 -20.98 17.32 29.02
N ILE A 13 -20.95 17.99 30.20
CA ILE A 13 -19.86 17.88 31.16
C ILE A 13 -19.81 16.48 31.79
N LEU A 14 -20.96 15.91 32.14
CA LEU A 14 -21.06 14.55 32.68
C LEU A 14 -20.61 13.47 31.66
N ILE A 15 -20.90 13.64 30.38
CA ILE A 15 -20.45 12.76 29.32
C ILE A 15 -18.92 12.85 29.16
N LEU A 16 -18.33 14.04 29.21
CA LEU A 16 -16.89 14.26 29.14
C LEU A 16 -16.13 13.64 30.34
N GLU A 17 -16.73 13.62 31.52
CA GLU A 17 -16.10 12.99 32.71
C GLU A 17 -16.05 11.45 32.62
N TYR A 18 -16.83 10.80 31.75
CA TYR A 18 -16.82 9.35 31.54
C TYR A 18 -16.06 8.91 30.29
N MET A 19 -15.64 9.84 29.40
CA MET A 19 -14.84 9.51 28.21
C MET A 19 -13.35 9.34 28.59
N SER A 20 -12.68 8.38 27.95
CA SER A 20 -11.22 8.28 28.07
C SER A 20 -10.54 9.55 27.50
N MET A 21 -9.32 9.85 27.97
CA MET A 21 -8.55 11.01 27.48
C MET A 21 -8.44 10.98 25.95
N ASP A 22 -8.24 9.80 25.36
CA ASP A 22 -8.10 9.58 23.93
C ASP A 22 -9.37 9.97 23.16
N GLU A 23 -10.55 9.62 23.68
CA GLU A 23 -11.84 9.97 23.10
C GLU A 23 -12.13 11.47 23.18
N GLN A 24 -11.74 12.11 24.31
CA GLN A 24 -11.86 13.56 24.45
C GLN A 24 -11.00 14.29 23.43
N LEU A 25 -9.77 13.82 23.21
CA LEU A 25 -8.84 14.41 22.26
C LEU A 25 -9.33 14.24 20.81
N LYS A 26 -9.82 13.05 20.44
CA LYS A 26 -10.44 12.82 19.13
C LYS A 26 -11.62 13.74 18.87
N THR A 27 -12.47 13.95 19.88
CA THR A 27 -13.61 14.86 19.80
C THR A 27 -13.17 16.30 19.59
N ALA A 28 -12.14 16.74 20.34
CA ALA A 28 -11.57 18.08 20.19
C ALA A 28 -10.96 18.31 18.79
N TYR A 29 -10.31 17.31 18.21
CA TYR A 29 -9.83 17.38 16.82
C TYR A 29 -10.97 17.52 15.81
N LYS A 30 -12.06 16.76 15.96
CA LYS A 30 -13.22 16.87 15.08
C LYS A 30 -13.84 18.27 15.12
N GLN A 31 -13.86 18.90 16.29
CA GLN A 31 -14.31 20.29 16.44
C GLN A 31 -13.33 21.29 15.81
N ALA A 32 -12.02 21.11 16.05
CA ALA A 32 -10.99 22.01 15.54
C ALA A 32 -10.96 22.04 14.00
N ILE A 33 -11.15 20.88 13.35
CA ILE A 33 -11.11 20.75 11.89
C ILE A 33 -12.35 21.34 11.20
N GLN A 34 -13.40 21.68 11.93
CA GLN A 34 -14.55 22.43 11.34
C GLN A 34 -14.14 23.86 10.93
N ASP A 35 -13.16 24.47 11.60
CA ASP A 35 -12.59 25.78 11.23
C ASP A 35 -11.06 25.73 11.16
N PRO A 36 -10.48 25.22 10.06
CA PRO A 36 -9.03 25.13 9.89
C PRO A 36 -8.33 26.48 9.93
N CYS A 37 -8.99 27.56 9.45
CA CYS A 37 -8.39 28.90 9.45
C CYS A 37 -8.11 29.41 10.86
N ALA A 38 -8.94 29.06 11.83
CA ALA A 38 -8.75 29.44 13.22
C ALA A 38 -7.83 28.50 13.99
N ASN A 39 -7.89 27.21 13.67
CA ASN A 39 -7.32 26.16 14.52
C ASN A 39 -6.05 25.50 13.96
N LEU A 40 -5.71 25.66 12.67
CA LEU A 40 -4.45 25.22 12.08
C LEU A 40 -3.49 26.40 11.90
N ASP A 41 -2.18 26.11 11.93
CA ASP A 41 -1.13 27.12 11.69
C ASP A 41 -0.66 27.10 10.24
N LYS A 42 0.24 26.17 9.89
CA LYS A 42 0.84 26.07 8.56
C LYS A 42 -0.12 25.50 7.52
N LEU A 43 -1.11 24.74 7.96
CA LEU A 43 -2.10 24.08 7.12
C LEU A 43 -3.47 24.79 7.12
N SER A 44 -3.55 26.03 7.64
CA SER A 44 -4.78 26.82 7.72
C SER A 44 -5.47 27.08 6.38
N HIS A 45 -4.74 26.91 5.27
CA HIS A 45 -5.27 27.02 3.88
C HIS A 45 -6.03 25.78 3.42
N LEU A 46 -5.85 24.62 4.10
CA LEU A 46 -6.55 23.39 3.76
C LEU A 46 -8.01 23.46 4.24
N THR A 47 -8.90 22.83 3.48
CA THR A 47 -10.31 22.71 3.81
C THR A 47 -10.69 21.24 4.05
N PRO A 48 -11.54 20.92 5.03
CA PRO A 48 -12.00 19.55 5.22
C PRO A 48 -12.92 19.13 4.08
N VAL A 49 -12.79 17.89 3.63
CA VAL A 49 -13.82 17.26 2.82
C VAL A 49 -14.98 16.88 3.74
N LEU A 50 -16.20 17.23 3.37
CA LEU A 50 -17.37 16.92 4.19
C LEU A 50 -17.95 15.56 3.83
N ALA A 51 -18.42 14.83 4.82
CA ALA A 51 -19.21 13.63 4.68
C ALA A 51 -20.68 13.96 4.35
N GLU A 52 -21.51 12.95 4.16
CA GLU A 52 -22.94 13.14 3.79
C GLU A 52 -23.76 13.84 4.89
N ASP A 53 -23.34 13.75 6.15
CA ASP A 53 -23.95 14.41 7.31
C ASP A 53 -23.51 15.87 7.48
N GLY A 54 -22.58 16.34 6.64
CA GLY A 54 -22.04 17.70 6.66
C GLY A 54 -20.88 17.90 7.62
N GLU A 55 -20.46 16.86 8.36
CA GLU A 55 -19.29 16.87 9.23
C GLU A 55 -18.01 16.60 8.43
N PRO A 56 -16.81 17.01 8.93
CA PRO A 56 -15.54 16.65 8.33
C PRO A 56 -15.37 15.13 8.17
N TYR A 57 -15.13 14.68 6.94
CA TYR A 57 -14.87 13.27 6.68
C TYR A 57 -13.62 12.82 7.45
N CYS A 58 -13.78 11.82 8.30
CA CYS A 58 -12.67 11.26 9.05
C CYS A 58 -12.76 9.73 9.17
N ILE A 59 -11.60 9.13 9.40
CA ILE A 59 -11.43 7.71 9.72
C ILE A 59 -10.94 7.62 11.15
N ASP A 60 -11.73 7.02 12.03
CA ASP A 60 -11.38 6.79 13.42
C ASP A 60 -10.50 5.53 13.56
N GLY A 61 -9.24 5.70 13.94
CA GLY A 61 -8.35 4.62 14.34
C GLY A 61 -8.29 4.46 15.85
N SER A 62 -7.68 3.38 16.34
CA SER A 62 -7.50 3.17 17.79
C SER A 62 -6.64 4.26 18.44
N LYS A 63 -5.57 4.70 17.78
CA LYS A 63 -4.57 5.66 18.27
C LYS A 63 -4.55 7.00 17.55
N CYS A 64 -5.48 7.24 16.63
CA CYS A 64 -5.51 8.46 15.83
C CYS A 64 -6.90 8.70 15.24
N VAL A 65 -7.10 9.91 14.75
CA VAL A 65 -8.15 10.23 13.78
C VAL A 65 -7.50 10.83 12.54
N VAL A 66 -7.95 10.42 11.36
CA VAL A 66 -7.40 10.86 10.07
C VAL A 66 -8.48 11.60 9.31
N PHE A 67 -8.27 12.87 9.02
CA PHE A 67 -9.19 13.70 8.24
C PHE A 67 -8.77 13.76 6.78
N LYS A 68 -9.75 13.76 5.87
CA LYS A 68 -9.52 14.06 4.47
C LYS A 68 -9.58 15.57 4.25
N MET A 69 -8.45 16.16 3.88
CA MET A 69 -8.32 17.59 3.63
C MET A 69 -8.10 17.85 2.14
N GLN A 70 -8.55 19.01 1.66
CA GLN A 70 -8.30 19.47 0.29
C GLN A 70 -7.54 20.80 0.31
N ASP A 71 -6.56 20.91 -0.54
CA ASP A 71 -5.97 22.20 -0.89
C ASP A 71 -6.81 22.84 -2.00
N PRO A 72 -7.49 23.95 -1.74
CA PRO A 72 -8.38 24.58 -2.71
C PRO A 72 -7.64 25.21 -3.92
N GLU A 73 -6.34 25.51 -3.78
CA GLU A 73 -5.56 26.08 -4.89
C GLU A 73 -5.12 25.00 -5.89
N SER A 74 -4.57 23.89 -5.41
CA SER A 74 -4.10 22.80 -6.26
C SER A 74 -5.17 21.75 -6.54
N GLY A 75 -6.25 21.70 -5.77
CA GLY A 75 -7.27 20.65 -5.80
C GLY A 75 -6.79 19.31 -5.22
N LYS A 76 -5.56 19.23 -4.70
CA LYS A 76 -4.97 18.01 -4.18
C LYS A 76 -5.58 17.63 -2.82
N TYR A 77 -5.72 16.34 -2.58
CA TYR A 77 -6.21 15.80 -1.32
C TYR A 77 -5.09 15.29 -0.44
N TYR A 78 -5.28 15.45 0.87
CA TYR A 78 -4.34 15.03 1.91
C TYR A 78 -5.04 14.27 3.02
N ALA A 79 -4.31 13.37 3.66
CA ALA A 79 -4.67 12.73 4.92
C ALA A 79 -3.97 13.47 6.06
N LEU A 80 -4.74 14.12 6.91
CA LEU A 80 -4.26 14.78 8.14
C LEU A 80 -4.50 13.85 9.31
N LYS A 81 -3.44 13.21 9.82
CA LYS A 81 -3.49 12.31 10.96
C LYS A 81 -3.22 13.10 12.26
N CYS A 82 -4.18 13.10 13.16
CA CYS A 82 -4.11 13.63 14.51
C CYS A 82 -3.98 12.48 15.52
N PHE A 83 -3.09 12.63 16.50
CA PHE A 83 -2.75 11.57 17.45
C PHE A 83 -3.71 11.55 18.63
N ALA A 84 -4.29 10.39 18.97
CA ALA A 84 -5.10 10.22 20.18
C ALA A 84 -4.24 10.22 21.45
N GLU A 85 -2.97 9.82 21.36
CA GLU A 85 -1.94 9.97 22.38
C GLU A 85 -0.87 10.93 21.85
N ILE A 86 -0.58 12.00 22.59
CA ILE A 86 0.40 13.01 22.15
C ILE A 86 1.79 12.37 22.15
N PRO A 87 2.49 12.33 20.99
CA PRO A 87 3.79 11.71 20.90
C PRO A 87 4.82 12.41 21.80
N ASP A 88 5.63 11.63 22.48
CA ASP A 88 6.74 12.13 23.29
C ASP A 88 7.91 12.64 22.42
N SER A 89 8.95 13.19 23.04
CA SER A 89 10.11 13.75 22.30
C SER A 89 10.83 12.71 21.44
N SER A 90 10.85 11.45 21.85
CA SER A 90 11.49 10.34 21.10
C SER A 90 10.65 9.97 19.88
N GLU A 91 9.33 9.88 20.04
CA GLU A 91 8.38 9.59 18.97
C GLU A 91 8.33 10.73 17.95
N LYS A 92 8.34 12.00 18.42
CA LYS A 92 8.43 13.18 17.54
C LYS A 92 9.69 13.15 16.67
N LEU A 93 10.84 12.85 17.28
CA LEU A 93 12.09 12.71 16.53
C LEU A 93 12.00 11.58 15.50
N ARG A 94 11.41 10.47 15.88
CA ARG A 94 11.21 9.33 14.99
C ARG A 94 10.36 9.68 13.77
N TYR A 95 9.22 10.34 13.95
CA TYR A 95 8.36 10.77 12.84
C TYR A 95 9.08 11.74 11.88
N LYS A 96 9.93 12.62 12.41
CA LYS A 96 10.78 13.50 11.59
C LYS A 96 11.75 12.70 10.71
N LEU A 97 12.48 11.77 11.33
CA LEU A 97 13.44 10.93 10.62
C LEU A 97 12.76 10.08 9.54
N ILE A 98 11.59 9.52 9.82
CA ILE A 98 10.79 8.76 8.83
C ILE A 98 10.35 9.69 7.68
N ALA A 99 9.88 10.90 8.01
CA ALA A 99 9.45 11.86 6.99
C ALA A 99 10.62 12.25 6.07
N ASP A 100 11.80 12.49 6.62
CA ASP A 100 13.02 12.83 5.85
C ASP A 100 13.45 11.66 4.94
N GLU A 101 13.37 10.42 5.42
CA GLU A 101 13.66 9.22 4.61
C GLU A 101 12.67 9.08 3.45
N LEU A 102 11.38 9.22 3.72
CA LEU A 102 10.32 9.04 2.71
C LEU A 102 10.34 10.10 1.60
N VAL A 103 10.91 11.30 1.83
CA VAL A 103 11.13 12.30 0.78
C VAL A 103 12.03 11.77 -0.33
N MET A 104 12.97 10.88 0.01
CA MET A 104 13.93 10.29 -0.94
C MET A 104 13.39 9.05 -1.64
N VAL A 105 12.24 8.52 -1.22
CA VAL A 105 11.64 7.31 -1.78
C VAL A 105 10.75 7.66 -2.97
N ASP A 106 11.26 7.47 -4.19
CA ASP A 106 10.48 7.61 -5.44
C ASP A 106 9.84 6.26 -5.81
N SER A 107 8.70 5.96 -5.22
CA SER A 107 8.00 4.68 -5.43
C SER A 107 6.48 4.85 -5.33
N PRO A 108 5.68 4.14 -6.16
CA PRO A 108 4.22 4.15 -6.04
C PRO A 108 3.72 3.44 -4.78
N TYR A 109 4.59 2.65 -4.14
CA TYR A 109 4.24 1.87 -2.95
C TYR A 109 4.22 2.69 -1.67
N PHE A 110 4.74 3.92 -1.69
CA PHE A 110 4.75 4.83 -0.55
C PHE A 110 4.19 6.19 -0.94
N VAL A 111 3.68 6.93 0.05
CA VAL A 111 3.28 8.33 -0.09
C VAL A 111 4.20 9.21 0.73
N HIS A 112 4.40 10.44 0.28
CA HIS A 112 5.15 11.42 1.05
C HIS A 112 4.44 11.76 2.35
N MET A 113 5.22 11.94 3.40
CA MET A 113 4.74 12.28 4.73
C MET A 113 5.48 13.52 5.23
N ARG A 114 4.78 14.40 5.94
CA ARG A 114 5.37 15.52 6.69
C ARG A 114 4.90 15.46 8.14
N PHE A 115 5.83 15.51 9.06
CA PHE A 115 5.53 15.69 10.48
C PHE A 115 5.59 17.16 10.83
N ILE A 116 4.55 17.71 11.45
CA ILE A 116 4.44 19.12 11.83
C ILE A 116 4.17 19.17 13.33
N GLU A 117 5.11 19.76 14.11
CA GLU A 117 5.08 19.67 15.57
C GLU A 117 3.97 20.48 16.22
N ASP A 118 3.83 21.73 15.82
CA ASP A 118 2.96 22.72 16.46
C ASP A 118 1.94 23.19 15.42
N GLU A 119 0.90 22.42 15.20
CA GLU A 119 0.00 22.65 14.07
C GLU A 119 -1.45 22.87 14.47
N ILE A 120 -2.06 21.94 15.21
CA ILE A 120 -3.49 21.99 15.51
C ILE A 120 -3.75 22.42 16.94
N GLN A 121 -4.60 23.43 17.10
CA GLN A 121 -5.14 23.84 18.40
C GLN A 121 -6.46 23.12 18.63
N ALA A 122 -6.50 22.26 19.63
CA ALA A 122 -7.70 21.55 20.06
C ALA A 122 -8.07 21.97 21.47
N GLU A 123 -9.34 22.27 21.73
CA GLU A 123 -9.82 22.63 23.07
C GLU A 123 -9.86 21.38 23.96
N ILE A 124 -8.75 21.13 24.63
CA ILE A 124 -8.62 20.15 25.71
C ILE A 124 -8.27 20.89 26.99
N SER A 125 -8.60 20.28 28.12
CA SER A 125 -8.39 20.86 29.46
C SER A 125 -6.92 21.18 29.85
N TYR A 126 -5.97 21.11 28.90
CA TYR A 126 -4.55 21.43 29.01
C TYR A 126 -4.11 22.48 28.01
N PRO A 127 -2.99 23.20 28.28
CA PRO A 127 -2.87 24.60 27.93
C PRO A 127 -2.53 24.85 26.46
N GLU A 128 -2.73 26.05 26.06
CA GLU A 128 -2.26 26.94 24.95
C GLU A 128 -1.33 26.38 23.83
N ASP A 129 -0.82 25.15 23.94
CA ASP A 129 0.13 24.57 22.97
C ASP A 129 -0.58 23.85 21.83
N ARG A 130 -0.14 24.15 20.61
CA ARG A 130 -0.59 23.43 19.44
C ARG A 130 -0.06 22.00 19.42
N LEU A 131 -0.88 21.06 18.95
CA LEU A 131 -0.55 19.65 18.93
C LEU A 131 0.07 19.24 17.57
N PRO A 132 0.92 18.21 17.55
CA PRO A 132 1.54 17.72 16.34
C PRO A 132 0.56 16.94 15.47
N VAL A 133 0.83 16.96 14.15
CA VAL A 133 0.09 16.20 13.15
C VAL A 133 1.02 15.56 12.13
N LEU A 134 0.53 14.53 11.43
CA LEU A 134 1.13 14.03 10.20
C LEU A 134 0.26 14.42 9.00
N LEU A 135 0.87 14.99 7.99
CA LEU A 135 0.24 15.26 6.71
C LEU A 135 0.82 14.32 5.65
N MET A 136 -0.05 13.55 5.00
CA MET A 136 0.31 12.60 3.94
C MET A 136 -0.52 12.89 2.69
N ASP A 137 -0.03 12.47 1.52
CA ASP A 137 -0.87 12.46 0.33
C ASP A 137 -2.05 11.51 0.53
N TRP A 138 -3.26 11.94 0.15
CA TRP A 138 -4.42 11.07 0.19
C TRP A 138 -4.31 9.96 -0.85
N VAL A 139 -4.55 8.73 -0.44
CA VAL A 139 -4.58 7.57 -1.35
C VAL A 139 -6.03 7.25 -1.67
N ASP A 140 -6.44 7.47 -2.92
CA ASP A 140 -7.73 7.00 -3.38
C ASP A 140 -7.70 5.48 -3.58
N GLY A 141 -8.79 4.81 -3.19
CA GLY A 141 -8.92 3.36 -3.25
C GLY A 141 -9.56 2.80 -2.00
N GLU A 142 -9.45 1.52 -1.83
CA GLU A 142 -9.95 0.77 -0.68
C GLU A 142 -8.81 0.01 0.00
N THR A 143 -8.96 -0.32 1.26
CA THR A 143 -7.99 -1.17 1.96
C THR A 143 -8.01 -2.58 1.37
N LEU A 144 -6.91 -3.32 1.53
CA LEU A 144 -6.88 -4.73 1.14
C LEU A 144 -7.94 -5.55 1.88
N VAL A 145 -8.33 -5.14 3.09
CA VAL A 145 -9.45 -5.73 3.86
C VAL A 145 -10.76 -5.63 3.07
N GLU A 146 -11.11 -4.42 2.63
CA GLU A 146 -12.33 -4.14 1.87
C GLU A 146 -12.31 -4.82 0.50
N TYR A 147 -11.16 -4.72 -0.20
CA TYR A 147 -10.95 -5.36 -1.50
C TYR A 147 -11.13 -6.87 -1.45
N LEU A 148 -10.56 -7.53 -0.43
CA LEU A 148 -10.70 -8.98 -0.24
C LEU A 148 -12.14 -9.36 0.06
N ALA A 149 -12.82 -8.65 0.96
CA ALA A 149 -14.21 -8.92 1.29
C ALA A 149 -15.12 -8.93 0.06
N ALA A 150 -14.84 -8.04 -0.91
CA ALA A 150 -15.60 -7.93 -2.16
C ALA A 150 -15.16 -8.90 -3.27
N ASN A 151 -13.88 -9.35 -3.27
CA ASN A 151 -13.28 -9.96 -4.47
C ASN A 151 -12.69 -11.35 -4.28
N TYR A 152 -12.56 -11.89 -3.07
CA TYR A 152 -11.83 -13.15 -2.82
C TYR A 152 -12.31 -14.35 -3.64
N GLN A 153 -13.59 -14.37 -4.04
CA GLN A 153 -14.18 -15.44 -4.86
C GLN A 153 -13.75 -15.41 -6.32
N TYR A 154 -13.19 -14.28 -6.80
CA TYR A 154 -12.78 -14.14 -8.20
C TYR A 154 -11.31 -14.52 -8.37
N THR A 155 -11.05 -15.78 -8.72
CA THR A 155 -9.70 -16.38 -8.79
C THR A 155 -8.73 -15.58 -9.66
N PHE A 156 -9.19 -15.08 -10.81
CA PHE A 156 -8.35 -14.27 -11.69
C PHE A 156 -7.99 -12.90 -11.07
N THR A 157 -8.97 -12.22 -10.47
CA THR A 157 -8.74 -10.95 -9.74
C THR A 157 -7.74 -11.16 -8.61
N MET A 158 -7.89 -12.25 -7.85
CA MET A 158 -6.97 -12.62 -6.78
C MET A 158 -5.57 -12.98 -7.30
N SER A 159 -5.46 -13.59 -8.48
CA SER A 159 -4.16 -13.87 -9.11
C SER A 159 -3.44 -12.58 -9.49
N ILE A 160 -4.15 -11.58 -10.03
CA ILE A 160 -3.58 -10.26 -10.33
C ILE A 160 -3.15 -9.54 -9.05
N LEU A 161 -3.98 -9.57 -8.01
CA LEU A 161 -3.66 -8.98 -6.71
C LEU A 161 -2.40 -9.62 -6.11
N CYS A 162 -2.32 -10.96 -6.10
CA CYS A 162 -1.15 -11.71 -5.65
C CYS A 162 0.11 -11.30 -6.42
N TYR A 163 0.03 -11.23 -7.75
CA TYR A 163 1.15 -10.78 -8.58
C TYR A 163 1.62 -9.37 -8.21
N ARG A 164 0.69 -8.41 -8.07
CA ARG A 164 1.01 -7.03 -7.69
C ARG A 164 1.61 -6.94 -6.29
N PHE A 165 1.05 -7.70 -5.35
CA PHE A 165 1.61 -7.79 -4.01
C PHE A 165 3.03 -8.35 -4.02
N CYS A 166 3.29 -9.43 -4.75
CA CYS A 166 4.62 -10.01 -4.88
C CYS A 166 5.62 -9.02 -5.52
N LYS A 167 5.17 -8.15 -6.43
CA LYS A 167 6.01 -7.08 -6.99
C LYS A 167 6.37 -6.02 -5.95
N MET A 168 5.40 -5.60 -5.14
CA MET A 168 5.63 -4.68 -4.03
C MET A 168 6.57 -5.31 -2.99
N ALA A 169 6.30 -6.56 -2.60
CA ALA A 169 7.11 -7.29 -1.63
C ALA A 169 8.57 -7.46 -2.10
N ALA A 170 8.78 -7.83 -3.37
CA ALA A 170 10.12 -7.94 -3.96
C ALA A 170 10.86 -6.60 -3.99
N TRP A 171 10.15 -5.50 -4.22
CA TRP A 171 10.73 -4.16 -4.19
C TRP A 171 11.09 -3.76 -2.75
N LEU A 172 10.18 -4.00 -1.78
CA LEU A 172 10.39 -3.61 -0.39
C LEU A 172 11.55 -4.42 0.26
N HIS A 173 11.61 -5.72 0.00
CA HIS A 173 12.64 -6.62 0.55
C HIS A 173 14.09 -6.21 0.23
N ILE A 174 14.33 -5.43 -0.82
CA ILE A 174 15.67 -4.96 -1.21
C ILE A 174 15.96 -3.53 -0.75
N GLN A 175 15.05 -2.90 -0.02
CA GLN A 175 15.31 -1.57 0.55
C GLN A 175 16.14 -1.68 1.83
N GLU A 176 16.79 -0.59 2.21
CA GLU A 176 17.52 -0.46 3.49
C GLU A 176 16.60 -0.03 4.63
N PHE A 177 15.29 0.10 4.36
CA PHE A 177 14.24 0.41 5.33
C PHE A 177 13.13 -0.65 5.28
N ALA A 178 12.30 -0.69 6.30
CA ALA A 178 11.13 -1.56 6.37
C ALA A 178 9.91 -0.80 6.87
N HIS A 179 8.71 -1.21 6.46
CA HIS A 179 7.46 -0.60 6.88
C HIS A 179 7.13 -0.88 8.36
N GLY A 180 7.44 -2.08 8.82
CA GLY A 180 7.33 -2.51 10.22
C GLY A 180 5.95 -2.88 10.72
N ASP A 181 4.89 -2.60 9.94
CA ASP A 181 3.50 -2.96 10.28
C ASP A 181 2.67 -3.28 9.03
N ILE A 182 3.14 -4.25 8.23
CA ILE A 182 2.43 -4.68 7.02
C ILE A 182 1.27 -5.59 7.39
N THR A 183 0.06 -5.05 7.21
CA THR A 183 -1.22 -5.73 7.43
C THR A 183 -2.19 -5.40 6.30
N PRO A 184 -3.26 -6.16 6.07
CA PRO A 184 -4.26 -5.83 5.05
C PRO A 184 -4.89 -4.44 5.22
N SER A 185 -5.01 -3.93 6.44
CA SER A 185 -5.53 -2.58 6.71
C SER A 185 -4.56 -1.46 6.35
N HIS A 186 -3.25 -1.76 6.24
CA HIS A 186 -2.21 -0.79 5.86
C HIS A 186 -1.81 -0.89 4.38
N ILE A 187 -2.52 -1.69 3.59
CA ILE A 187 -2.31 -1.82 2.15
C ILE A 187 -3.53 -1.25 1.44
N MET A 188 -3.35 -0.17 0.70
CA MET A 188 -4.39 0.42 -0.16
C MET A 188 -4.32 -0.19 -1.56
N VAL A 189 -5.48 -0.57 -2.09
CA VAL A 189 -5.67 -0.99 -3.48
C VAL A 189 -6.28 0.18 -4.23
N ARG A 190 -5.50 0.84 -5.09
CA ARG A 190 -5.97 1.98 -5.89
C ARG A 190 -6.91 1.52 -7.02
N PRO A 191 -7.71 2.41 -7.62
CA PRO A 191 -8.62 2.07 -8.73
C PRO A 191 -7.91 1.45 -9.94
N ASP A 192 -6.66 1.82 -10.22
CA ASP A 192 -5.81 1.18 -11.25
C ASP A 192 -5.22 -0.16 -10.78
N GLY A 193 -5.47 -0.52 -9.52
CA GLY A 193 -4.99 -1.70 -8.82
C GLY A 193 -3.55 -1.62 -8.35
N THR A 194 -2.89 -0.46 -8.43
CA THR A 194 -1.60 -0.23 -7.79
C THR A 194 -1.75 -0.34 -6.27
N LEU A 195 -0.80 -0.99 -5.62
CA LEU A 195 -0.78 -1.10 -4.16
C LEU A 195 0.03 0.06 -3.57
N THR A 196 -0.44 0.58 -2.44
CA THR A 196 0.27 1.63 -1.70
C THR A 196 0.18 1.33 -0.21
N LEU A 197 1.32 1.39 0.47
CA LEU A 197 1.41 1.22 1.92
C LEU A 197 1.08 2.54 2.62
N ILE A 198 0.37 2.43 3.74
CA ILE A 198 0.02 3.52 4.65
C ILE A 198 0.33 3.09 6.09
N GLY A 199 0.37 4.05 7.05
CA GLY A 199 0.54 3.70 8.46
C GLY A 199 1.99 3.43 8.85
N TYR A 200 2.86 4.44 8.76
CA TYR A 200 4.32 4.32 8.95
C TYR A 200 4.80 4.34 10.40
N ASP A 201 3.91 4.12 11.36
CA ASP A 201 4.25 4.18 12.80
C ASP A 201 5.27 3.10 13.22
N GLY A 202 5.28 1.97 12.52
CA GLY A 202 6.19 0.84 12.73
C GLY A 202 7.54 0.91 12.00
N MET A 203 7.74 1.93 11.16
CA MET A 203 8.80 1.94 10.16
C MET A 203 10.20 1.91 10.77
N PHE A 204 11.05 1.05 10.19
CA PHE A 204 12.50 1.05 10.41
C PHE A 204 13.19 1.81 9.27
N ILE A 205 14.18 2.63 9.62
CA ILE A 205 15.07 3.32 8.68
C ILE A 205 16.53 3.15 9.16
N PRO A 206 17.53 3.28 8.28
CA PRO A 206 18.95 3.02 8.61
C PRO A 206 19.46 3.80 9.83
N SER A 207 18.98 5.04 10.02
CA SER A 207 19.36 5.88 11.17
C SER A 207 18.86 5.35 12.52
N MET A 208 17.90 4.41 12.53
CA MET A 208 17.36 3.76 13.75
C MET A 208 18.05 2.43 14.10
N LYS A 209 19.12 2.07 13.42
CA LYS A 209 19.82 0.82 13.67
C LYS A 209 20.31 0.74 15.12
N GLY A 210 19.93 -0.35 15.80
CA GLY A 210 20.21 -0.56 17.23
C GLY A 210 19.16 0.02 18.17
N SER A 211 18.10 0.65 17.67
CA SER A 211 16.94 1.04 18.45
C SER A 211 16.02 -0.14 18.70
N LEU A 212 15.04 0.04 19.59
CA LEU A 212 13.98 -0.94 19.79
C LEU A 212 12.78 -0.63 18.89
N SER A 213 12.06 -1.68 18.48
CA SER A 213 10.80 -1.52 17.76
C SER A 213 9.76 -0.80 18.62
N SER A 214 9.13 0.24 18.07
CA SER A 214 8.06 0.97 18.75
C SER A 214 6.70 0.24 18.67
N ALA A 215 6.50 -0.53 17.63
CA ALA A 215 5.30 -1.32 17.46
C ALA A 215 5.46 -2.62 18.24
N LEU A 216 4.76 -2.75 19.35
CA LEU A 216 4.51 -4.05 19.96
C LEU A 216 3.68 -4.86 18.98
N LEU A 217 4.27 -5.86 18.47
CA LEU A 217 3.94 -6.82 17.46
C LEU A 217 2.73 -7.67 17.88
N SER A 218 1.58 -7.02 18.01
CA SER A 218 0.29 -7.67 18.28
C SER A 218 -0.36 -8.21 17.00
N SER A 219 0.19 -7.85 15.84
CA SER A 219 -0.35 -8.24 14.55
C SER A 219 -0.20 -9.74 14.31
N GLU A 220 -1.22 -10.35 13.74
CA GLU A 220 -1.20 -11.74 13.30
C GLU A 220 -0.22 -11.95 12.12
N PHE A 221 0.35 -10.88 11.58
CA PHE A 221 1.36 -10.92 10.53
C PHE A 221 2.79 -10.82 11.06
N CYS A 222 2.97 -10.71 12.37
CA CYS A 222 4.29 -10.71 12.98
C CYS A 222 4.74 -12.14 13.31
N HIS A 223 6.03 -12.42 13.09
CA HIS A 223 6.60 -13.70 13.48
C HIS A 223 6.47 -13.91 15.00
N PRO A 224 5.92 -15.06 15.46
CA PRO A 224 5.60 -15.27 16.88
C PRO A 224 6.81 -15.28 17.82
N LYS A 225 8.03 -15.49 17.29
CA LYS A 225 9.29 -15.49 18.05
C LYS A 225 10.07 -14.18 17.93
N ARG A 226 9.56 -13.19 17.19
CA ARG A 226 10.24 -11.91 17.02
C ARG A 226 10.32 -11.18 18.35
N LYS A 227 11.49 -10.60 18.61
CA LYS A 227 11.76 -9.79 19.79
C LYS A 227 11.76 -8.30 19.44
N ILE A 228 11.63 -7.46 20.46
CA ILE A 228 11.58 -6.00 20.32
C ILE A 228 12.93 -5.41 19.87
N ASP A 229 14.03 -6.10 20.13
CA ASP A 229 15.38 -5.72 19.72
C ASP A 229 15.75 -6.21 18.30
N GLU A 230 14.92 -7.07 17.69
CA GLU A 230 15.01 -7.43 16.28
C GLU A 230 14.31 -6.35 15.45
N PHE A 231 15.00 -5.22 15.24
CA PHE A 231 14.49 -4.06 14.52
C PHE A 231 15.51 -3.64 13.47
N ASP A 232 15.28 -4.07 12.25
CA ASP A 232 16.15 -3.93 11.09
C ASP A 232 15.33 -3.90 9.76
N GLU A 233 16.03 -3.86 8.64
CA GLU A 233 15.45 -3.82 7.29
C GLU A 233 14.66 -5.09 6.90
N HIS A 234 14.74 -6.17 7.67
CA HIS A 234 14.09 -7.46 7.40
C HIS A 234 12.83 -7.72 8.23
N ILE A 235 12.39 -6.74 9.01
CA ILE A 235 11.26 -6.92 9.93
C ILE A 235 9.94 -7.25 9.22
N ASP A 236 9.81 -6.91 7.94
CA ASP A 236 8.62 -7.16 7.12
C ASP A 236 8.64 -8.54 6.44
N ASP A 237 9.76 -9.24 6.41
CA ASP A 237 9.93 -10.45 5.60
C ASP A 237 8.87 -11.51 5.89
N PHE A 238 8.55 -11.71 7.18
CA PHE A 238 7.55 -12.68 7.58
C PHE A 238 6.12 -12.25 7.17
N SER A 239 5.77 -10.99 7.36
CA SER A 239 4.48 -10.44 6.94
C SER A 239 4.30 -10.56 5.43
N LEU A 240 5.33 -10.18 4.67
CA LEU A 240 5.31 -10.24 3.21
C LEU A 240 5.08 -11.66 2.69
N ILE A 241 5.82 -12.65 3.20
CA ILE A 241 5.66 -14.03 2.72
C ILE A 241 4.32 -14.64 3.16
N SER A 242 3.85 -14.34 4.36
CA SER A 242 2.57 -14.83 4.87
C SER A 242 1.39 -14.30 4.05
N ILE A 243 1.39 -13.00 3.74
CA ILE A 243 0.36 -12.37 2.90
C ILE A 243 0.45 -12.90 1.47
N ALA A 244 1.65 -12.97 0.86
CA ALA A 244 1.82 -13.49 -0.49
C ALA A 244 1.31 -14.92 -0.65
N LEU A 245 1.65 -15.80 0.31
CA LEU A 245 1.17 -17.18 0.34
C LEU A 245 -0.34 -17.25 0.47
N SER A 246 -0.93 -16.46 1.36
CA SER A 246 -2.39 -16.40 1.55
C SER A 246 -3.10 -15.96 0.27
N LEU A 247 -2.64 -14.88 -0.37
CA LEU A 247 -3.22 -14.39 -1.62
C LEU A 247 -3.10 -15.41 -2.76
N LYS A 248 -1.95 -16.08 -2.87
CA LYS A 248 -1.76 -17.14 -3.87
C LYS A 248 -2.68 -18.33 -3.60
N ALA A 249 -2.81 -18.76 -2.35
CA ALA A 249 -3.71 -19.85 -1.97
C ALA A 249 -5.17 -19.54 -2.31
N ILE A 250 -5.65 -18.34 -1.94
CA ILE A 250 -7.01 -17.88 -2.23
C ILE A 250 -7.25 -17.80 -3.75
N SER A 251 -6.25 -17.37 -4.53
CA SER A 251 -6.36 -17.32 -5.99
C SER A 251 -6.50 -18.69 -6.64
N LEU A 252 -5.99 -19.75 -6.01
CA LEU A 252 -6.09 -21.13 -6.49
C LEU A 252 -7.34 -21.84 -5.98
N ASP A 253 -7.72 -21.56 -4.73
CA ASP A 253 -8.88 -22.15 -4.08
C ASP A 253 -9.53 -21.16 -3.09
N PRO A 254 -10.55 -20.40 -3.53
CA PRO A 254 -11.28 -19.45 -2.68
C PRO A 254 -11.94 -20.09 -1.45
N SER A 255 -12.28 -21.40 -1.51
CA SER A 255 -12.92 -22.10 -0.39
C SER A 255 -12.05 -22.17 0.87
N LEU A 256 -10.74 -21.98 0.73
CA LEU A 256 -9.82 -21.83 1.86
C LEU A 256 -10.11 -20.56 2.67
N PHE A 257 -10.51 -19.47 1.99
CA PHE A 257 -10.89 -18.25 2.66
C PHE A 257 -12.21 -18.40 3.40
N ASP A 258 -13.20 -19.11 2.81
CA ASP A 258 -14.46 -19.44 3.49
C ASP A 258 -14.23 -20.27 4.75
N SER A 259 -13.26 -21.20 4.70
CA SER A 259 -13.03 -22.17 5.77
C SER A 259 -12.14 -21.63 6.91
N TYR A 260 -11.15 -20.81 6.58
CA TYR A 260 -10.09 -20.40 7.51
C TYR A 260 -9.88 -18.89 7.54
N GLY A 261 -10.34 -18.15 6.53
CA GLY A 261 -9.99 -16.76 6.32
C GLY A 261 -10.83 -15.74 7.07
N SER A 262 -10.28 -14.55 7.16
CA SER A 262 -11.02 -13.31 7.33
C SER A 262 -10.28 -12.19 6.61
N PRO A 263 -10.96 -11.08 6.20
CA PRO A 263 -10.30 -9.98 5.51
C PRO A 263 -9.14 -9.36 6.29
N GLU A 264 -9.24 -9.30 7.63
CA GLU A 264 -8.25 -8.65 8.49
C GLU A 264 -6.98 -9.48 8.69
N ARG A 265 -7.10 -10.82 8.73
CA ARG A 265 -5.98 -11.73 9.03
C ARG A 265 -5.59 -12.67 7.89
N LEU A 266 -6.33 -12.64 6.76
CA LEU A 266 -6.17 -13.61 5.68
C LEU A 266 -6.41 -15.05 6.16
N LEU A 267 -5.49 -15.98 5.87
CA LEU A 267 -5.69 -17.40 6.15
C LEU A 267 -5.18 -17.85 7.52
N PHE A 268 -4.14 -17.19 8.06
CA PHE A 268 -3.42 -17.70 9.24
C PHE A 268 -3.79 -16.97 10.52
N THR A 269 -3.76 -17.69 11.62
CA THR A 269 -3.80 -17.15 12.98
C THR A 269 -2.41 -17.26 13.61
N LYS A 270 -2.18 -16.53 14.69
CA LYS A 270 -0.94 -16.64 15.47
C LYS A 270 -0.69 -18.07 15.98
N GLU A 271 -1.75 -18.84 16.25
CA GLU A 271 -1.63 -20.23 16.67
C GLU A 271 -1.09 -21.14 15.57
N ASP A 272 -1.47 -20.89 14.30
CA ASP A 272 -0.97 -21.64 13.14
C ASP A 272 0.55 -21.49 12.98
N TYR A 273 1.07 -20.30 13.30
CA TYR A 273 2.52 -20.06 13.28
C TYR A 273 3.25 -20.69 14.46
N CYS A 274 2.62 -20.72 15.65
CA CYS A 274 3.22 -21.31 16.85
C CYS A 274 3.26 -22.84 16.80
N LYS A 275 2.26 -23.47 16.16
CA LYS A 275 2.06 -24.92 16.11
C LYS A 275 1.73 -25.39 14.68
N PRO A 276 2.65 -25.19 13.72
CA PRO A 276 2.37 -25.49 12.31
C PRO A 276 2.00 -26.96 12.04
N GLU A 277 2.51 -27.87 12.86
CA GLU A 277 2.18 -29.31 12.77
C GLU A 277 0.74 -29.64 13.17
N GLN A 278 0.05 -28.74 13.88
CA GLN A 278 -1.36 -28.89 14.29
C GLN A 278 -2.31 -28.03 13.47
N SER A 279 -1.76 -27.16 12.63
CA SER A 279 -2.53 -26.21 11.82
C SER A 279 -3.33 -26.91 10.72
N LYS A 280 -4.65 -26.75 10.78
CA LYS A 280 -5.55 -27.27 9.74
C LYS A 280 -5.40 -26.52 8.43
N VAL A 281 -5.15 -25.20 8.48
CA VAL A 281 -4.93 -24.41 7.26
C VAL A 281 -3.65 -24.84 6.58
N ILE A 282 -2.52 -24.99 7.30
CA ILE A 282 -1.25 -25.46 6.72
C ILE A 282 -1.41 -26.87 6.12
N ALA A 283 -2.13 -27.76 6.78
CA ALA A 283 -2.43 -29.09 6.23
C ALA A 283 -3.25 -29.02 4.93
N SER A 284 -4.27 -28.16 4.88
CA SER A 284 -5.10 -27.97 3.67
C SER A 284 -4.32 -27.38 2.51
N LEU A 285 -3.34 -26.51 2.77
CA LEU A 285 -2.48 -25.90 1.75
C LEU A 285 -1.64 -26.93 0.97
N GLN A 286 -1.40 -28.12 1.52
CA GLN A 286 -0.67 -29.21 0.82
C GLN A 286 -1.37 -29.64 -0.47
N GLN A 287 -2.68 -29.45 -0.58
CA GLN A 287 -3.45 -29.77 -1.78
C GLN A 287 -3.09 -28.85 -2.98
N LEU A 288 -2.48 -27.71 -2.74
CA LEU A 288 -2.08 -26.74 -3.75
C LEU A 288 -0.64 -26.91 -4.27
N MET A 289 0.07 -27.95 -3.81
CA MET A 289 1.47 -28.20 -4.18
C MET A 289 1.68 -28.57 -5.67
N TYR A 290 0.61 -28.68 -6.46
CA TYR A 290 0.69 -28.82 -7.91
C TYR A 290 1.07 -27.52 -8.62
N ASP A 291 0.84 -26.34 -8.00
CA ASP A 291 1.21 -25.04 -8.55
C ASP A 291 2.65 -24.70 -8.17
N LYS A 292 3.48 -24.39 -9.17
CA LYS A 292 4.91 -24.14 -8.97
C LYS A 292 5.21 -22.87 -8.18
N GLU A 293 4.45 -21.81 -8.41
CA GLU A 293 4.63 -20.54 -7.69
C GLU A 293 4.20 -20.69 -6.24
N PHE A 294 3.08 -21.39 -6.03
CA PHE A 294 2.62 -21.73 -4.68
C PHE A 294 3.67 -22.54 -3.92
N CYS A 295 4.25 -23.59 -4.53
CA CYS A 295 5.32 -24.37 -3.91
C CYS A 295 6.51 -23.50 -3.48
N SER A 296 6.90 -22.52 -4.29
CA SER A 296 7.98 -21.61 -3.94
C SER A 296 7.62 -20.75 -2.74
N LEU A 297 6.47 -20.09 -2.76
CA LEU A 297 5.99 -19.26 -1.64
C LEU A 297 5.81 -20.07 -0.35
N TYR A 298 5.24 -21.29 -0.44
CA TYR A 298 5.08 -22.18 0.70
C TYR A 298 6.43 -22.59 1.31
N SER A 299 7.41 -22.92 0.47
CA SER A 299 8.75 -23.28 0.94
C SER A 299 9.43 -22.12 1.69
N PHE A 300 9.32 -20.90 1.16
CA PHE A 300 9.86 -19.72 1.82
C PHE A 300 9.10 -19.37 3.11
N PHE A 301 7.80 -19.52 3.13
CA PHE A 301 7.00 -19.35 4.34
C PHE A 301 7.43 -20.32 5.44
N MET A 302 7.62 -21.62 5.12
CA MET A 302 8.10 -22.60 6.07
C MET A 302 9.51 -22.30 6.59
N LEU A 303 10.40 -21.77 5.72
CA LEU A 303 11.72 -21.31 6.14
C LEU A 303 11.64 -20.07 7.05
N ALA A 304 10.76 -19.12 6.74
CA ALA A 304 10.54 -17.94 7.56
C ALA A 304 10.01 -18.29 8.95
N LEU A 305 9.11 -19.26 9.05
CA LEU A 305 8.61 -19.78 10.35
C LEU A 305 9.73 -20.32 11.24
N VAL A 306 10.79 -20.89 10.65
CA VAL A 306 11.92 -21.43 11.41
C VAL A 306 12.91 -20.33 11.79
N ASN A 307 13.26 -19.43 10.87
CA ASN A 307 14.45 -18.59 10.96
C ASN A 307 14.17 -17.09 11.22
N CYS A 308 12.92 -16.61 11.22
CA CYS A 308 12.55 -15.20 11.37
C CYS A 308 13.14 -14.24 10.30
N ASN A 309 14.06 -14.70 9.47
CA ASN A 309 14.80 -13.90 8.51
C ASN A 309 14.86 -14.62 7.15
N LEU A 310 14.45 -13.93 6.10
CA LEU A 310 14.50 -14.39 4.71
C LEU A 310 15.84 -14.05 4.02
N SER A 311 16.88 -13.73 4.75
CA SER A 311 18.21 -13.30 4.25
C SER A 311 18.85 -14.22 3.19
N LEU A 312 18.10 -15.17 2.68
CA LEU A 312 18.45 -16.04 1.55
C LEU A 312 18.51 -15.29 0.21
N GLY A 313 18.60 -13.96 0.27
CA GLY A 313 19.18 -13.10 -0.76
C GLY A 313 18.63 -13.24 -2.16
N SER A 314 17.33 -13.43 -2.37
CA SER A 314 16.86 -13.70 -3.71
C SER A 314 15.61 -12.91 -4.08
N LEU A 315 15.77 -11.97 -5.01
CA LEU A 315 14.70 -11.36 -5.81
C LEU A 315 13.68 -12.38 -6.39
N LYS A 316 13.99 -13.68 -6.34
CA LYS A 316 13.13 -14.77 -6.80
C LYS A 316 12.11 -15.22 -5.76
N LEU A 317 12.17 -14.74 -4.52
CA LEU A 317 11.22 -15.06 -3.46
C LEU A 317 9.78 -14.77 -3.87
N PHE A 318 9.56 -13.61 -4.48
CA PHE A 318 8.26 -13.13 -4.90
C PHE A 318 8.08 -13.15 -6.43
N ALA A 319 8.72 -14.10 -7.12
CA ALA A 319 8.63 -14.23 -8.58
C ALA A 319 7.32 -14.92 -8.98
N CYS A 320 6.23 -14.17 -9.02
CA CYS A 320 4.98 -14.60 -9.65
C CYS A 320 4.91 -14.10 -11.10
N GLU A 321 4.38 -14.91 -12.00
CA GLU A 321 4.13 -14.50 -13.38
C GLU A 321 2.87 -13.63 -13.46
N ASN A 322 2.87 -12.65 -14.37
CA ASN A 322 1.70 -11.80 -14.58
C ASN A 322 0.54 -12.64 -15.15
N PRO A 323 -0.59 -12.81 -14.44
CA PRO A 323 -1.70 -13.65 -14.89
C PRO A 323 -2.32 -13.19 -16.22
N ARG A 324 -2.27 -11.88 -16.50
CA ARG A 324 -2.76 -11.33 -17.79
C ARG A 324 -1.96 -11.84 -18.97
N LYS A 325 -0.65 -12.12 -18.78
CA LYS A 325 0.20 -12.72 -19.84
C LYS A 325 -0.13 -14.18 -20.11
N LEU A 326 -0.64 -14.91 -19.09
CA LEU A 326 -1.00 -16.32 -19.19
C LEU A 326 -2.34 -16.55 -19.90
N GLN A 327 -3.24 -15.55 -19.91
CA GLN A 327 -4.56 -15.67 -20.59
C GLN A 327 -4.51 -15.46 -22.09
N VAL A 328 -3.39 -15.02 -22.64
CA VAL A 328 -3.25 -14.86 -24.08
C VAL A 328 -2.88 -16.20 -24.69
N ASP A 329 -3.86 -16.98 -25.15
CA ASP A 329 -3.66 -18.15 -26.02
C ASP A 329 -3.01 -17.66 -27.31
N VAL A 330 -1.69 -17.90 -27.45
CA VAL A 330 -0.91 -17.57 -28.64
C VAL A 330 -0.96 -18.77 -29.56
N PRO A 331 -1.70 -18.74 -30.69
CA PRO A 331 -1.55 -19.74 -31.73
C PRO A 331 -0.11 -19.72 -32.24
N GLU A 332 0.50 -20.89 -32.48
CA GLU A 332 1.89 -20.96 -32.98
C GLU A 332 2.07 -20.14 -34.28
N PRO A 333 3.12 -19.32 -34.39
CA PRO A 333 3.31 -18.41 -35.52
C PRO A 333 3.88 -19.08 -36.77
N GLU A 334 3.33 -18.71 -37.92
CA GLU A 334 4.04 -18.89 -39.18
C GLU A 334 5.27 -17.96 -39.23
N LYS A 335 6.44 -18.56 -39.47
CA LYS A 335 7.71 -17.83 -39.55
C LYS A 335 7.72 -16.88 -40.73
N LYS A 336 7.74 -15.56 -40.55
CA LYS A 336 8.29 -14.58 -41.52
C LYS A 336 8.68 -13.22 -40.92
N HIS A 337 9.87 -12.81 -41.34
CA HIS A 337 10.53 -11.51 -41.47
C HIS A 337 11.35 -10.94 -40.30
N ARG A 338 12.69 -11.14 -40.48
CA ARG A 338 13.71 -10.28 -39.84
C ARG A 338 13.69 -8.91 -40.50
N SER A 339 13.43 -7.87 -39.71
CA SER A 339 13.69 -6.48 -40.11
C SER A 339 15.03 -6.03 -39.48
N THR A 340 15.97 -5.71 -40.37
CA THR A 340 17.26 -5.10 -40.04
C THR A 340 17.08 -3.59 -39.98
N SER A 341 16.78 -3.03 -38.83
CA SER A 341 16.87 -1.58 -38.57
C SER A 341 17.77 -1.28 -37.40
N ARG A 342 18.64 -0.25 -37.57
CA ARG A 342 19.68 0.15 -36.60
C ARG A 342 19.16 0.80 -35.31
N HIS A 343 17.86 0.89 -35.12
CA HIS A 343 17.21 1.35 -33.91
C HIS A 343 16.63 0.12 -33.21
N LYS A 344 17.18 -0.23 -32.05
CA LYS A 344 16.81 -1.47 -31.34
C LYS A 344 15.44 -1.34 -30.66
N VAL A 345 14.40 -1.26 -31.44
CA VAL A 345 13.05 -1.60 -31.00
C VAL A 345 13.00 -3.12 -30.85
N ARG A 346 12.60 -3.59 -29.70
CA ARG A 346 12.56 -5.03 -29.40
C ARG A 346 11.13 -5.53 -29.42
N TYR A 347 10.86 -6.40 -30.36
CA TYR A 347 9.66 -7.23 -30.44
C TYR A 347 10.03 -8.68 -30.23
N SER A 348 9.06 -9.53 -29.87
CA SER A 348 9.22 -10.99 -29.97
C SER A 348 9.44 -11.40 -31.43
N ASP A 349 10.02 -12.60 -31.65
CA ASP A 349 10.29 -13.11 -33.00
C ASP A 349 9.02 -13.26 -33.86
N ASP A 350 7.86 -13.44 -33.21
CA ASP A 350 6.53 -13.49 -33.82
C ASP A 350 5.86 -12.11 -34.01
N GLY A 351 6.50 -11.04 -33.56
CA GLY A 351 6.00 -9.67 -33.64
C GLY A 351 4.83 -9.35 -32.69
N ARG A 352 4.36 -10.30 -31.87
CA ARG A 352 3.16 -10.15 -31.03
C ARG A 352 3.39 -9.48 -29.68
N LYS A 353 4.66 -9.41 -29.24
CA LYS A 353 5.04 -8.77 -27.99
C LYS A 353 5.97 -7.60 -28.25
N PHE A 354 5.70 -6.49 -27.61
CA PHE A 354 6.57 -5.31 -27.60
C PHE A 354 7.32 -5.23 -26.29
N PHE A 355 8.65 -5.32 -26.32
CA PHE A 355 9.53 -5.29 -25.14
C PHE A 355 10.11 -3.92 -24.86
N GLY A 356 9.88 -2.94 -25.72
CA GLY A 356 10.42 -1.60 -25.60
C GLY A 356 11.52 -1.25 -26.60
N CYS A 357 12.11 -0.09 -26.45
CA CYS A 357 13.19 0.42 -27.29
C CYS A 357 14.27 1.07 -26.43
N ASN A 358 15.54 0.88 -26.82
CA ASN A 358 16.66 1.50 -26.11
C ASN A 358 16.92 2.96 -26.57
N TYR A 359 16.06 3.55 -27.39
CA TYR A 359 16.27 4.89 -27.95
C TYR A 359 15.20 5.88 -27.49
N MET A 360 15.54 6.65 -26.47
CA MET A 360 14.63 7.57 -25.75
C MET A 360 14.48 8.98 -26.39
N ARG A 361 14.68 9.13 -27.70
CA ARG A 361 14.54 10.45 -28.38
C ARG A 361 13.30 10.60 -29.26
N CYS A 362 12.44 9.59 -29.26
CA CYS A 362 11.20 9.63 -30.04
C CYS A 362 10.15 10.46 -29.31
N ARG A 363 9.52 11.42 -30.01
CA ARG A 363 8.41 12.21 -29.48
C ARG A 363 7.06 11.57 -29.74
N HIS A 364 6.94 10.85 -30.86
CA HIS A 364 5.71 10.19 -31.29
C HIS A 364 6.04 8.75 -31.65
N TYR A 365 5.34 7.80 -31.07
CA TYR A 365 5.57 6.39 -31.33
C TYR A 365 4.27 5.70 -31.72
N VAL A 366 4.32 4.87 -32.76
CA VAL A 366 3.20 4.02 -33.17
C VAL A 366 3.61 2.57 -33.01
N ILE A 367 2.85 1.83 -32.22
CA ILE A 367 3.08 0.40 -32.04
C ILE A 367 2.58 -0.33 -33.29
N ASN A 368 3.36 -1.31 -33.78
CA ASN A 368 3.02 -2.06 -34.99
C ASN A 368 1.71 -2.82 -34.81
N GLU A 369 0.90 -2.86 -35.88
CA GLU A 369 -0.27 -3.73 -35.97
C GLU A 369 0.13 -5.20 -35.76
N GLY A 370 -0.73 -5.98 -35.10
CA GLY A 370 -0.48 -7.37 -34.77
C GLY A 370 0.22 -7.58 -33.42
N VAL A 371 0.68 -6.50 -32.74
CA VAL A 371 1.12 -6.57 -31.35
C VAL A 371 -0.10 -6.82 -30.46
N ARG A 372 -0.04 -7.87 -29.63
CA ARG A 372 -1.10 -8.24 -28.69
C ARG A 372 -0.74 -7.89 -27.24
N ILE A 373 0.56 -7.84 -26.93
CA ILE A 373 1.06 -7.60 -25.57
C ILE A 373 2.11 -6.51 -25.59
N ILE A 374 1.89 -5.45 -24.82
CA ILE A 374 2.92 -4.50 -24.43
C ILE A 374 3.48 -4.98 -23.08
N CYS A 375 4.78 -5.32 -23.06
CA CYS A 375 5.42 -5.91 -21.87
C CYS A 375 5.71 -4.84 -20.81
N ASP A 376 5.84 -5.26 -19.53
CA ASP A 376 6.12 -4.37 -18.42
C ASP A 376 7.29 -3.44 -18.71
N LYS A 377 7.15 -2.16 -18.35
CA LYS A 377 8.18 -1.12 -18.53
C LYS A 377 8.65 -0.90 -19.98
N ALA A 378 7.84 -1.24 -20.98
CA ALA A 378 8.22 -1.10 -22.39
C ALA A 378 8.53 0.35 -22.78
N PHE A 379 7.89 1.34 -22.15
CA PHE A 379 8.11 2.77 -22.34
C PHE A 379 8.73 3.45 -21.12
N TYR A 380 9.18 2.69 -20.13
CA TYR A 380 9.75 3.24 -18.90
C TYR A 380 10.88 4.23 -19.18
N GLY A 381 10.73 5.47 -18.64
CA GLY A 381 11.77 6.50 -18.77
C GLY A 381 11.94 7.10 -20.16
N TRP A 382 10.93 7.03 -21.01
CA TRP A 382 10.94 7.73 -22.30
C TRP A 382 10.63 9.22 -22.09
N ASP A 383 11.59 9.96 -21.54
CA ASP A 383 11.43 11.36 -21.11
C ASP A 383 11.01 12.33 -22.23
N ASN A 384 11.14 11.94 -23.50
CA ASN A 384 10.81 12.77 -24.66
C ASN A 384 9.54 12.31 -25.39
N LEU A 385 8.87 11.24 -24.94
CA LEU A 385 7.67 10.72 -25.59
C LEU A 385 6.48 11.64 -25.29
N GLU A 386 5.96 12.31 -26.32
CA GLU A 386 4.80 13.21 -26.26
C GLU A 386 3.49 12.51 -26.61
N SER A 387 3.52 11.54 -27.53
CA SER A 387 2.33 10.77 -27.88
C SER A 387 2.66 9.34 -28.29
N ILE A 388 1.68 8.45 -28.05
CA ILE A 388 1.74 7.06 -28.46
C ILE A 388 0.42 6.63 -29.08
N GLU A 389 0.50 5.81 -30.14
CA GLU A 389 -0.63 5.13 -30.74
C GLU A 389 -0.53 3.62 -30.45
N ILE A 390 -1.57 3.09 -29.83
CA ILE A 390 -1.70 1.67 -29.48
C ILE A 390 -2.70 1.05 -30.47
N PRO A 391 -2.31 0.04 -31.27
CA PRO A 391 -3.22 -0.55 -32.23
C PRO A 391 -4.34 -1.35 -31.57
N SER A 392 -5.46 -1.54 -32.29
CA SER A 392 -6.61 -2.32 -31.80
C SER A 392 -6.29 -3.80 -31.53
N SER A 393 -5.19 -4.30 -32.07
CA SER A 393 -4.70 -5.65 -31.82
C SER A 393 -4.13 -5.87 -30.41
N VAL A 394 -3.88 -4.80 -29.63
CA VAL A 394 -3.32 -4.92 -28.29
C VAL A 394 -4.38 -5.34 -27.29
N GLU A 395 -4.16 -6.47 -26.66
CA GLU A 395 -5.05 -7.10 -25.67
C GLU A 395 -4.56 -6.89 -24.23
N VAL A 396 -3.25 -6.73 -24.06
CA VAL A 396 -2.63 -6.61 -22.73
C VAL A 396 -1.59 -5.50 -22.73
N ILE A 397 -1.69 -4.62 -21.75
CA ILE A 397 -0.68 -3.60 -21.44
C ILE A 397 -0.09 -3.98 -20.07
N GLY A 398 1.22 -4.10 -20.00
CA GLY A 398 1.94 -4.50 -18.79
C GLY A 398 1.98 -3.41 -17.72
N ASP A 399 2.69 -3.68 -16.63
CA ASP A 399 2.79 -2.75 -15.50
C ASP A 399 3.91 -1.72 -15.71
N PHE A 400 3.70 -0.49 -15.19
CA PHE A 400 4.67 0.62 -15.26
C PHE A 400 5.08 1.05 -16.68
N GLU A 401 4.21 0.85 -17.66
CA GLU A 401 4.53 1.11 -19.08
C GLU A 401 4.98 2.53 -19.33
N PHE A 402 4.27 3.50 -18.77
CA PHE A 402 4.49 4.92 -18.98
C PHE A 402 5.15 5.63 -17.79
N TRP A 403 5.68 4.86 -16.85
CA TRP A 403 6.37 5.41 -15.69
C TRP A 403 7.59 6.23 -16.13
N ARG A 404 7.70 7.46 -15.62
CA ARG A 404 8.72 8.46 -16.02
C ARG A 404 8.64 8.93 -17.47
N CYS A 405 7.52 8.78 -18.16
CA CYS A 405 7.27 9.50 -19.42
C CYS A 405 6.80 10.91 -19.10
N ARG A 406 7.74 11.80 -18.76
CA ARG A 406 7.46 13.13 -18.16
C ARG A 406 6.69 14.10 -19.05
N VAL A 407 6.74 13.90 -20.36
CA VAL A 407 6.12 14.78 -21.37
C VAL A 407 5.02 14.09 -22.16
N LEU A 408 4.60 12.88 -21.76
CA LEU A 408 3.54 12.14 -22.44
C LEU A 408 2.19 12.83 -22.19
N ASP A 409 1.65 13.43 -23.25
CA ASP A 409 0.41 14.19 -23.25
C ASP A 409 -0.76 13.41 -23.89
N LYS A 410 -0.46 12.48 -24.79
CA LYS A 410 -1.48 11.81 -25.57
C LYS A 410 -1.24 10.31 -25.74
N VAL A 411 -2.23 9.50 -25.35
CA VAL A 411 -2.30 8.08 -25.64
C VAL A 411 -3.54 7.82 -26.51
N ILE A 412 -3.33 7.33 -27.73
CA ILE A 412 -4.41 7.01 -28.67
C ILE A 412 -4.63 5.50 -28.60
N ILE A 413 -5.82 5.10 -28.15
CA ILE A 413 -6.28 3.70 -28.13
C ILE A 413 -7.50 3.65 -29.08
N PRO A 414 -7.50 2.86 -30.14
CA PRO A 414 -8.67 2.70 -31.01
C PRO A 414 -9.84 2.09 -30.22
N GLU A 415 -11.07 2.47 -30.61
CA GLU A 415 -12.30 1.91 -30.06
C GLU A 415 -12.46 0.41 -30.37
#